data_abe4b98497cfbddb824e547848f904d2
#
_entry.id   abe4b98497cfbddb824e547848f904d2
#
_cell.length_a   1.000
_cell.length_b   1.000
_cell.length_c   1.000
_cell.angle_alpha   90.00
_cell.angle_beta   90.00
_cell.angle_gamma   90.00
#
_symmetry.space_group_name_H-M   'P 1'
#
loop_
_entity.id
_entity.type
_entity.pdbx_description
1 polymer ?
#
loop_
_entity_poly.entity_id
_entity_poly.type
_entity_poly.pdbx_seq_one_letter_code
_entity_poly.pdbx_strand_id
1 'polypeptide(L)'
;MKKKAFKAESKRLLDLMINSIYTHKEIFLREIISNASDAIDKLCYLSLTDDKVGLTRDQFEIKLSIDKERRLLTVSDNGIGMSQEELENNLGVIASSGSLKFRQEVAGDESADTDIIGQFGVGFYSAFMVADEITVITKKYGEDQAWKWQSTGVDGYTIEPCEKDTVGTDIIMHIKPDTEEEKDEYSQYLREYPLYKLVKKYSDYIRFPIRMLMPHPELKEGSTQENPEYEEKFEWETLNSMVPLWQRKKADVKKEEYDEFYQQRFADSQPPLSVITVSAEGAVTYKALLFIPEKAPLRYYSEEFEGGLQLYSAGVMIMDKCKELLPECFNFVRGVVESPDLNLNISRELLQHDRQLKLIGANLEKKVKAELERLLRDEREKYESFWQSFGRQIKLSAMDNYGEKKDMLQDLMLFYSSIEKKLVTLDEYVSRMQEGQKYIYFASGDTVDAVDHIPQTELLKDRGMEILYFTDKADEFLSDILRSYKDKPFRSATDGDLDLPGEAEKQEQDEQQYKEAFAFIKEALGGQVSEVKASARLKTHPVCLSSGEGVTFEMEKYFTAAQPELGLKAKRILEINVDHPVFLTFEKTRLTDPEKAKKFAQVFYNQAQLIAGLPIDDPTAYTDLLCSLWQ
;
A
#
# COMPACT_ATOMS: atom_id res chain seq x y z
N MET A 1 7.29 30.59 -45.14
CA MET A 1 7.71 31.06 -43.78
C MET A 1 9.02 30.37 -43.40
N LYS A 2 10.09 31.10 -43.10
CA LYS A 2 11.33 30.53 -42.56
C LYS A 2 11.09 30.23 -41.07
N LYS A 3 11.18 28.94 -40.65
CA LYS A 3 11.22 28.56 -39.22
C LYS A 3 12.45 29.22 -38.56
N LYS A 4 12.23 29.92 -37.44
CA LYS A 4 13.30 30.49 -36.62
C LYS A 4 13.55 29.50 -35.46
N ALA A 5 14.83 29.19 -35.18
CA ALA A 5 15.20 28.40 -34.02
C ALA A 5 15.06 29.26 -32.74
N PHE A 6 14.67 28.61 -31.64
CA PHE A 6 14.70 29.24 -30.31
C PHE A 6 16.16 29.51 -29.90
N LYS A 7 16.40 30.62 -29.25
CA LYS A 7 17.69 30.93 -28.61
C LYS A 7 17.58 30.57 -27.13
N ALA A 8 18.53 29.79 -26.63
CA ALA A 8 18.58 29.40 -25.22
C ALA A 8 19.53 30.33 -24.45
N GLU A 9 19.11 30.76 -23.27
CA GLU A 9 19.94 31.42 -22.27
C GLU A 9 20.56 30.35 -21.36
N SER A 10 21.81 29.92 -21.69
CA SER A 10 22.46 28.76 -21.05
C SER A 10 22.58 28.89 -19.53
N LYS A 11 22.88 30.09 -19.01
CA LYS A 11 22.94 30.34 -17.57
C LYS A 11 21.62 30.08 -16.86
N ARG A 12 20.52 30.58 -17.43
CA ARG A 12 19.18 30.40 -16.85
C ARG A 12 18.69 28.97 -16.94
N LEU A 13 19.03 28.25 -18.01
CA LEU A 13 18.73 26.83 -18.14
C LEU A 13 19.48 26.00 -17.09
N LEU A 14 20.76 26.28 -16.87
CA LEU A 14 21.54 25.58 -15.84
C LEU A 14 21.00 25.86 -14.43
N ASP A 15 20.61 27.09 -14.14
CA ASP A 15 19.98 27.46 -12.87
C ASP A 15 18.66 26.72 -12.65
N LEU A 16 17.80 26.64 -13.67
CA LEU A 16 16.57 25.85 -13.63
C LEU A 16 16.85 24.35 -13.43
N MET A 17 17.89 23.81 -14.04
CA MET A 17 18.29 22.42 -13.88
C MET A 17 18.77 22.11 -12.46
N ILE A 18 19.57 22.99 -11.88
CA ILE A 18 20.10 22.82 -10.52
C ILE A 18 18.97 22.94 -9.48
N ASN A 19 18.04 23.90 -9.65
CA ASN A 19 17.11 24.29 -8.60
C ASN A 19 15.67 23.81 -8.80
N SER A 20 15.31 23.22 -9.97
CA SER A 20 13.90 22.93 -10.29
C SER A 20 13.63 21.54 -10.87
N ILE A 21 14.64 20.80 -11.33
CA ILE A 21 14.43 19.48 -11.95
C ILE A 21 14.29 18.37 -10.89
N TYR A 22 15.09 18.46 -9.84
CA TYR A 22 15.13 17.45 -8.78
C TYR A 22 14.43 17.96 -7.51
N THR A 23 13.57 17.14 -6.95
CA THR A 23 12.83 17.46 -5.71
C THR A 23 13.71 17.26 -4.47
N HIS A 24 14.62 16.27 -4.52
CA HIS A 24 15.46 15.89 -3.39
C HIS A 24 16.94 16.06 -3.72
N LYS A 25 17.65 16.84 -2.89
CA LYS A 25 19.10 17.12 -3.06
C LYS A 25 19.94 15.84 -3.06
N GLU A 26 19.59 14.85 -2.26
CA GLU A 26 20.32 13.58 -2.10
C GLU A 26 20.48 12.74 -3.38
N ILE A 27 19.68 13.04 -4.40
CA ILE A 27 19.71 12.38 -5.71
C ILE A 27 21.03 12.63 -6.46
N PHE A 28 21.77 13.70 -6.13
CA PHE A 28 23.06 13.97 -6.76
C PHE A 28 23.99 12.75 -6.72
N LEU A 29 24.05 12.03 -5.59
CA LEU A 29 24.95 10.90 -5.44
C LEU A 29 24.54 9.74 -6.37
N ARG A 30 23.24 9.49 -6.52
CA ARG A 30 22.69 8.52 -7.48
C ARG A 30 23.13 8.83 -8.91
N GLU A 31 23.01 10.09 -9.34
CA GLU A 31 23.33 10.50 -10.69
C GLU A 31 24.86 10.40 -10.97
N ILE A 32 25.69 10.82 -10.00
CA ILE A 32 27.15 10.72 -10.14
C ILE A 32 27.61 9.25 -10.18
N ILE A 33 27.08 8.40 -9.31
CA ILE A 33 27.38 6.94 -9.32
C ILE A 33 26.90 6.30 -10.63
N SER A 34 25.72 6.68 -11.14
CA SER A 34 25.23 6.18 -12.43
C SER A 34 26.13 6.55 -13.58
N ASN A 35 26.65 7.78 -13.60
CA ASN A 35 27.62 8.21 -14.62
C ASN A 35 28.96 7.43 -14.52
N ALA A 36 29.43 7.17 -13.31
CA ALA A 36 30.61 6.35 -13.05
C ALA A 36 30.39 4.90 -13.55
N SER A 37 29.23 4.31 -13.27
CA SER A 37 28.84 2.98 -13.78
C SER A 37 28.85 2.95 -15.32
N ASP A 38 28.25 3.95 -15.98
CA ASP A 38 28.22 4.05 -17.44
C ASP A 38 29.65 4.19 -18.04
N ALA A 39 30.55 4.90 -17.36
CA ALA A 39 31.93 5.03 -17.80
C ALA A 39 32.69 3.69 -17.71
N ILE A 40 32.41 2.90 -16.67
CA ILE A 40 32.97 1.57 -16.50
C ILE A 40 32.37 0.61 -17.53
N ASP A 41 31.05 0.63 -17.78
CA ASP A 41 30.40 -0.22 -18.78
C ASP A 41 31.01 -0.02 -20.18
N LYS A 42 31.34 1.22 -20.56
CA LYS A 42 32.02 1.51 -21.83
C LYS A 42 33.39 0.88 -21.91
N LEU A 43 34.21 0.97 -20.86
CA LEU A 43 35.54 0.35 -20.84
C LEU A 43 35.45 -1.17 -20.73
N CYS A 44 34.52 -1.70 -19.99
CA CYS A 44 34.23 -3.13 -19.89
C CYS A 44 33.83 -3.71 -21.27
N TYR A 45 33.01 -3.00 -22.03
CA TYR A 45 32.65 -3.39 -23.39
C TYR A 45 33.88 -3.38 -24.31
N LEU A 46 34.73 -2.36 -24.25
CA LEU A 46 35.98 -2.33 -25.02
C LEU A 46 36.92 -3.47 -24.64
N SER A 47 36.97 -3.90 -23.39
CA SER A 47 37.81 -5.01 -22.92
C SER A 47 37.44 -6.35 -23.56
N LEU A 48 36.25 -6.49 -24.15
CA LEU A 48 35.84 -7.71 -24.90
C LEU A 48 36.62 -7.87 -26.21
N THR A 49 37.13 -6.76 -26.75
CA THR A 49 37.83 -6.74 -28.05
C THR A 49 39.25 -6.19 -28.00
N ASP A 50 39.67 -5.58 -26.89
CA ASP A 50 40.98 -4.98 -26.68
C ASP A 50 41.62 -5.48 -25.38
N ASP A 51 42.49 -6.48 -25.50
CA ASP A 51 43.25 -7.08 -24.38
C ASP A 51 44.15 -6.08 -23.65
N LYS A 52 44.45 -4.91 -24.25
CA LYS A 52 45.30 -3.88 -23.64
C LYS A 52 44.61 -3.15 -22.48
N VAL A 53 43.28 -3.27 -22.36
CA VAL A 53 42.57 -2.73 -21.20
C VAL A 53 43.13 -3.31 -19.90
N GLY A 54 43.51 -4.60 -19.90
CA GLY A 54 44.26 -5.24 -18.82
C GLY A 54 43.52 -5.36 -17.50
N LEU A 55 42.21 -5.01 -17.45
CA LEU A 55 41.35 -5.13 -16.27
C LEU A 55 40.37 -6.29 -16.45
N THR A 56 40.22 -7.10 -15.42
CA THR A 56 39.15 -8.08 -15.32
C THR A 56 37.90 -7.45 -14.68
N ARG A 57 36.72 -8.06 -14.85
CA ARG A 57 35.44 -7.51 -14.40
C ARG A 57 35.40 -7.19 -12.90
N ASP A 58 36.10 -7.97 -12.10
CA ASP A 58 36.20 -7.79 -10.63
C ASP A 58 37.13 -6.66 -10.18
N GLN A 59 37.93 -6.12 -11.11
CA GLN A 59 38.84 -4.98 -10.86
C GLN A 59 38.17 -3.61 -11.16
N PHE A 60 37.03 -3.60 -11.81
CA PHE A 60 36.28 -2.39 -11.99
C PHE A 60 35.60 -1.99 -10.67
N GLU A 61 35.72 -0.72 -10.30
CA GLU A 61 35.17 -0.23 -9.03
C GLU A 61 34.84 1.26 -9.08
N ILE A 62 33.91 1.65 -8.22
CA ILE A 62 33.62 3.04 -7.89
C ILE A 62 34.05 3.29 -6.45
N LYS A 63 34.83 4.34 -6.20
CA LYS A 63 35.30 4.71 -4.85
C LYS A 63 34.68 6.01 -4.38
N LEU A 64 34.21 6.00 -3.15
CA LEU A 64 33.81 7.21 -2.42
C LEU A 64 34.88 7.57 -1.40
N SER A 65 35.31 8.82 -1.35
CA SER A 65 36.23 9.31 -0.34
C SER A 65 35.81 10.68 0.19
N ILE A 66 36.06 10.92 1.47
CA ILE A 66 35.66 12.11 2.20
C ILE A 66 36.91 12.78 2.78
N ASP A 67 37.06 14.09 2.55
CA ASP A 67 37.97 14.96 3.28
C ASP A 67 37.11 15.96 4.09
N LYS A 68 36.95 15.68 5.37
CA LYS A 68 36.10 16.49 6.27
C LYS A 68 36.68 17.90 6.50
N GLU A 69 38.01 18.02 6.54
CA GLU A 69 38.69 19.30 6.81
C GLU A 69 38.51 20.26 5.63
N ARG A 70 38.63 19.74 4.42
CA ARG A 70 38.50 20.54 3.17
C ARG A 70 37.06 20.54 2.63
N ARG A 71 36.13 19.85 3.30
CA ARG A 71 34.74 19.67 2.86
C ARG A 71 34.63 19.07 1.47
N LEU A 72 35.47 18.08 1.13
CA LEU A 72 35.47 17.44 -0.17
C LEU A 72 34.81 16.05 -0.10
N LEU A 73 33.89 15.80 -1.03
CA LEU A 73 33.39 14.47 -1.36
C LEU A 73 33.89 14.13 -2.76
N THR A 74 34.60 13.01 -2.90
CA THR A 74 35.12 12.55 -4.17
C THR A 74 34.46 11.23 -4.57
N VAL A 75 34.01 11.15 -5.82
CA VAL A 75 33.56 9.91 -6.48
C VAL A 75 34.55 9.61 -7.59
N SER A 76 35.22 8.48 -7.50
CA SER A 76 36.25 8.03 -8.46
C SER A 76 35.77 6.75 -9.16
N ASP A 77 35.95 6.68 -10.47
CA ASP A 77 35.77 5.46 -11.28
C ASP A 77 37.05 5.11 -12.04
N ASN A 78 37.22 3.85 -12.34
CA ASN A 78 38.26 3.36 -13.25
C ASN A 78 37.68 2.96 -14.62
N GLY A 79 36.69 3.75 -15.08
CA GLY A 79 36.06 3.61 -16.38
C GLY A 79 36.88 4.20 -17.53
N ILE A 80 36.23 4.45 -18.67
CA ILE A 80 36.88 4.85 -19.92
C ILE A 80 37.59 6.22 -19.86
N GLY A 81 37.20 7.12 -18.93
CA GLY A 81 37.67 8.50 -18.87
C GLY A 81 37.19 9.37 -20.03
N MET A 82 37.71 10.59 -20.12
CA MET A 82 37.33 11.57 -21.14
C MET A 82 38.55 12.33 -21.69
N SER A 83 38.55 12.56 -23.01
CA SER A 83 39.48 13.51 -23.66
C SER A 83 39.04 14.96 -23.41
N GLN A 84 39.86 15.94 -23.81
CA GLN A 84 39.49 17.36 -23.74
C GLN A 84 38.20 17.65 -24.52
N GLU A 85 38.10 17.15 -25.74
CA GLU A 85 36.92 17.34 -26.60
C GLU A 85 35.66 16.71 -25.97
N GLU A 86 35.80 15.53 -25.35
CA GLU A 86 34.69 14.87 -24.64
C GLU A 86 34.27 15.63 -23.38
N LEU A 87 35.21 16.25 -22.64
CA LEU A 87 34.86 17.12 -21.52
C LEU A 87 34.04 18.34 -21.99
N GLU A 88 34.46 18.99 -23.11
CA GLU A 88 33.70 20.10 -23.68
C GLU A 88 32.31 19.69 -24.15
N ASN A 89 32.19 18.52 -24.78
CA ASN A 89 30.93 18.03 -25.33
C ASN A 89 29.97 17.42 -24.27
N ASN A 90 30.49 16.77 -23.23
CA ASN A 90 29.69 16.07 -22.24
C ASN A 90 29.41 16.92 -20.98
N LEU A 91 30.33 17.77 -20.55
CA LEU A 91 30.19 18.63 -19.36
C LEU A 91 30.06 20.12 -19.72
N GLY A 92 30.46 20.53 -20.92
CA GLY A 92 30.32 21.90 -21.40
C GLY A 92 29.02 22.16 -22.18
N VAL A 93 28.32 21.12 -22.61
CA VAL A 93 27.07 21.24 -23.37
C VAL A 93 25.93 20.60 -22.55
N ILE A 94 24.97 21.42 -22.16
CA ILE A 94 23.80 21.01 -21.39
C ILE A 94 22.92 20.08 -22.24
N ALA A 95 22.44 18.98 -21.63
CA ALA A 95 21.63 17.94 -22.26
C ALA A 95 22.35 17.17 -23.40
N SER A 96 23.68 17.05 -23.34
CA SER A 96 24.47 16.19 -24.21
C SER A 96 24.86 14.91 -23.43
N SER A 97 24.40 13.74 -23.91
CA SER A 97 24.71 12.46 -23.27
C SER A 97 25.64 11.63 -24.15
N GLY A 98 26.90 11.48 -23.71
CA GLY A 98 27.86 10.54 -24.31
C GLY A 98 27.46 9.07 -24.11
N SER A 99 26.72 8.77 -23.06
CA SER A 99 26.19 7.42 -22.79
C SER A 99 25.05 7.04 -23.75
N LEU A 100 24.18 7.99 -24.10
CA LEU A 100 23.13 7.76 -25.10
C LEU A 100 23.72 7.51 -26.50
N LYS A 101 24.75 8.25 -26.90
CA LYS A 101 25.45 8.04 -28.18
C LYS A 101 26.06 6.66 -28.24
N PHE A 102 26.76 6.26 -27.19
CA PHE A 102 27.35 4.91 -27.07
C PHE A 102 26.28 3.81 -27.15
N ARG A 103 25.16 3.95 -26.44
CA ARG A 103 24.03 3.02 -26.53
C ARG A 103 23.49 2.87 -27.95
N GLN A 104 23.43 3.95 -28.71
CA GLN A 104 22.98 3.92 -30.11
C GLN A 104 23.98 3.24 -31.04
N GLU A 105 25.28 3.36 -30.77
CA GLU A 105 26.35 2.73 -31.54
C GLU A 105 26.36 1.21 -31.30
N VAL A 106 26.07 0.79 -30.08
CA VAL A 106 26.09 -0.65 -29.67
C VAL A 106 24.74 -1.34 -29.90
N ALA A 107 23.67 -0.62 -30.23
CA ALA A 107 22.29 -1.13 -30.35
C ALA A 107 22.04 -2.23 -31.41
N GLY A 108 23.05 -2.74 -32.09
CA GLY A 108 22.99 -3.87 -33.03
C GLY A 108 23.81 -5.09 -32.60
N ASP A 109 24.49 -5.03 -31.46
CA ASP A 109 25.38 -6.09 -30.98
C ASP A 109 24.71 -6.88 -29.84
N GLU A 110 24.20 -8.07 -30.17
CA GLU A 110 23.59 -9.01 -29.20
C GLU A 110 24.57 -9.46 -28.09
N SER A 111 25.89 -9.24 -28.27
CA SER A 111 26.92 -9.60 -27.28
C SER A 111 27.15 -8.48 -26.23
N ALA A 112 26.56 -7.30 -26.44
CA ALA A 112 26.75 -6.15 -25.57
C ALA A 112 25.85 -6.24 -24.34
N ASP A 113 26.33 -6.88 -23.27
CA ASP A 113 25.70 -6.82 -21.94
C ASP A 113 25.98 -5.47 -21.27
N THR A 114 25.40 -4.38 -21.83
CA THR A 114 25.57 -3.00 -21.32
C THR A 114 24.24 -2.46 -20.80
N ASP A 115 24.20 -2.08 -19.52
CA ASP A 115 23.05 -1.45 -18.86
C ASP A 115 23.28 0.06 -18.71
N ILE A 116 23.31 0.78 -19.83
CA ILE A 116 23.53 2.24 -19.83
C ILE A 116 22.38 2.96 -19.13
N ILE A 117 22.70 3.66 -18.06
CA ILE A 117 21.77 4.35 -17.16
C ILE A 117 21.53 5.81 -17.61
N GLY A 118 22.59 6.55 -17.95
CA GLY A 118 22.56 7.99 -18.25
C GLY A 118 22.09 8.30 -19.66
N GLN A 119 20.84 8.80 -19.82
CA GLN A 119 20.23 9.08 -21.13
C GLN A 119 20.06 10.57 -21.43
N PHE A 120 19.97 11.44 -20.42
CA PHE A 120 19.53 12.82 -20.59
C PHE A 120 20.67 13.87 -20.62
N GLY A 121 21.89 13.53 -20.16
CA GLY A 121 23.03 14.45 -20.13
C GLY A 121 22.87 15.62 -19.15
N VAL A 122 22.08 15.44 -18.10
CA VAL A 122 21.81 16.48 -17.08
C VAL A 122 22.17 16.02 -15.68
N GLY A 123 22.28 14.73 -15.43
CA GLY A 123 22.50 14.15 -14.10
C GLY A 123 23.75 14.70 -13.40
N PHE A 124 24.83 14.97 -14.15
CA PHE A 124 26.07 15.54 -13.61
C PHE A 124 25.81 16.86 -12.87
N TYR A 125 24.98 17.74 -13.42
CA TYR A 125 24.73 19.06 -12.85
C TYR A 125 23.96 19.02 -11.51
N SER A 126 23.36 17.89 -11.16
CA SER A 126 22.74 17.70 -9.85
C SER A 126 23.73 17.85 -8.69
N ALA A 127 25.03 17.61 -8.93
CA ALA A 127 26.08 17.83 -7.94
C ALA A 127 26.15 19.29 -7.44
N PHE A 128 25.78 20.28 -8.27
CA PHE A 128 25.71 21.68 -7.84
C PHE A 128 24.58 22.00 -6.86
N MET A 129 23.64 21.07 -6.65
CA MET A 129 22.64 21.19 -5.57
C MET A 129 23.31 21.19 -4.19
N VAL A 130 24.40 20.43 -4.04
CA VAL A 130 25.11 20.21 -2.77
C VAL A 130 26.53 20.77 -2.74
N ALA A 131 27.12 21.06 -3.90
CA ALA A 131 28.49 21.61 -4.03
C ALA A 131 28.46 23.03 -4.58
N ASP A 132 29.37 23.86 -4.12
CA ASP A 132 29.63 25.22 -4.65
C ASP A 132 30.75 25.26 -5.69
N GLU A 133 31.61 24.23 -5.70
CA GLU A 133 32.62 24.00 -6.72
C GLU A 133 32.75 22.53 -7.05
N ILE A 134 32.89 22.19 -8.33
CA ILE A 134 33.13 20.84 -8.81
C ILE A 134 34.40 20.84 -9.65
N THR A 135 35.32 19.93 -9.32
CA THR A 135 36.52 19.63 -10.08
C THR A 135 36.44 18.22 -10.64
N VAL A 136 36.64 18.06 -11.94
CA VAL A 136 36.71 16.74 -12.61
C VAL A 136 38.13 16.52 -13.12
N ILE A 137 38.79 15.47 -12.65
CA ILE A 137 40.11 15.04 -13.13
C ILE A 137 39.93 13.72 -13.88
N THR A 138 40.26 13.69 -15.17
CA THR A 138 39.99 12.54 -16.01
C THR A 138 41.15 12.22 -16.95
N LYS A 139 41.37 10.92 -17.17
CA LYS A 139 42.32 10.38 -18.17
C LYS A 139 41.63 9.37 -19.03
N LYS A 140 41.56 9.61 -20.33
CA LYS A 140 40.90 8.71 -21.27
C LYS A 140 41.77 7.51 -21.56
N TYR A 141 41.14 6.35 -21.68
CA TYR A 141 41.80 5.13 -22.14
C TYR A 141 42.45 5.33 -23.52
N GLY A 142 43.72 4.95 -23.62
CA GLY A 142 44.50 5.10 -24.84
C GLY A 142 45.14 6.49 -25.05
N GLU A 143 44.96 7.42 -24.11
CA GLU A 143 45.60 8.75 -24.14
C GLU A 143 46.60 8.91 -22.98
N ASP A 144 47.73 9.62 -23.25
CA ASP A 144 48.71 9.88 -22.21
C ASP A 144 48.38 11.11 -21.37
N GLN A 145 47.67 12.11 -21.95
CA GLN A 145 47.32 13.36 -21.32
C GLN A 145 46.06 13.23 -20.50
N ALA A 146 46.14 13.68 -19.24
CA ALA A 146 44.96 13.85 -18.36
C ALA A 146 44.51 15.32 -18.35
N TRP A 147 43.26 15.55 -18.06
CA TRP A 147 42.61 16.85 -18.09
C TRP A 147 41.88 17.15 -16.78
N LYS A 148 41.94 18.41 -16.35
CA LYS A 148 41.20 18.95 -15.22
C LYS A 148 40.15 19.94 -15.74
N TRP A 149 38.89 19.65 -15.48
CA TRP A 149 37.73 20.52 -15.67
C TRP A 149 37.32 21.09 -14.31
N GLN A 150 36.97 22.38 -14.21
CA GLN A 150 36.54 22.98 -12.96
C GLN A 150 35.45 24.03 -13.22
N SER A 151 34.44 24.07 -12.35
CA SER A 151 33.33 25.03 -12.43
C SER A 151 32.73 25.30 -11.06
N THR A 152 32.25 26.54 -10.88
CA THR A 152 31.41 26.97 -9.76
C THR A 152 29.92 27.07 -10.13
N GLY A 153 29.52 26.46 -11.25
CA GLY A 153 28.13 26.40 -11.73
C GLY A 153 27.89 27.37 -12.90
N VAL A 154 26.97 28.31 -12.72
CA VAL A 154 26.44 29.16 -13.82
C VAL A 154 27.45 30.12 -14.47
N ASP A 155 28.61 30.33 -13.88
CA ASP A 155 29.63 31.26 -14.39
C ASP A 155 30.57 30.68 -15.46
N GLY A 156 30.40 29.40 -15.79
CA GLY A 156 31.17 28.69 -16.79
C GLY A 156 32.18 27.71 -16.18
N TYR A 157 33.13 27.28 -17.01
CA TYR A 157 34.13 26.27 -16.61
C TYR A 157 35.49 26.56 -17.23
N THR A 158 36.52 25.95 -16.66
CA THR A 158 37.88 25.93 -17.20
C THR A 158 38.32 24.50 -17.50
N ILE A 159 39.17 24.31 -18.51
CA ILE A 159 39.84 23.03 -18.79
C ILE A 159 41.32 23.30 -18.90
N GLU A 160 42.12 22.54 -18.18
CA GLU A 160 43.57 22.60 -18.20
C GLU A 160 44.20 21.20 -18.16
N PRO A 161 45.39 21.01 -18.75
CA PRO A 161 46.10 19.75 -18.64
C PRO A 161 46.54 19.51 -17.19
N CYS A 162 46.49 18.26 -16.75
CA CYS A 162 46.95 17.86 -15.42
C CYS A 162 47.61 16.48 -15.47
N GLU A 163 48.10 16.00 -14.31
CA GLU A 163 48.65 14.68 -14.14
C GLU A 163 47.61 13.76 -13.49
N LYS A 164 47.45 12.56 -14.03
CA LYS A 164 46.70 11.43 -13.46
C LYS A 164 47.33 10.15 -13.94
N ASP A 165 47.73 9.30 -13.00
CA ASP A 165 48.45 8.05 -13.31
C ASP A 165 47.56 7.00 -13.96
N THR A 166 46.34 6.87 -13.47
CA THR A 166 45.39 5.84 -13.87
C THR A 166 44.29 6.36 -14.80
N VAL A 167 43.84 5.50 -15.71
CA VAL A 167 42.62 5.74 -16.52
C VAL A 167 41.39 5.85 -15.62
N GLY A 168 40.42 6.67 -16.02
CA GLY A 168 39.17 6.88 -15.28
C GLY A 168 38.94 8.33 -14.90
N THR A 169 37.96 8.58 -14.05
CA THR A 169 37.50 9.92 -13.68
C THR A 169 37.33 10.07 -12.17
N ASP A 170 37.82 11.19 -11.64
CA ASP A 170 37.57 11.63 -10.26
C ASP A 170 36.69 12.88 -10.30
N ILE A 171 35.51 12.81 -9.68
CA ILE A 171 34.60 13.96 -9.50
C ILE A 171 34.73 14.43 -8.06
N ILE A 172 35.35 15.58 -7.86
CA ILE A 172 35.64 16.19 -6.57
C ILE A 172 34.64 17.32 -6.35
N MET A 173 33.81 17.20 -5.33
CA MET A 173 32.74 18.13 -4.97
C MET A 173 33.13 18.87 -3.67
N HIS A 174 33.27 20.19 -3.71
CA HIS A 174 33.38 21.00 -2.50
C HIS A 174 31.97 21.23 -1.95
N ILE A 175 31.67 20.60 -0.82
CA ILE A 175 30.34 20.57 -0.23
C ILE A 175 30.04 21.92 0.44
N LYS A 176 28.87 22.49 0.09
CA LYS A 176 28.37 23.76 0.65
C LYS A 176 28.37 23.75 2.18
N PRO A 177 28.63 24.93 2.82
CA PRO A 177 28.44 25.06 4.26
C PRO A 177 26.94 24.93 4.63
N ASP A 178 26.69 24.43 5.82
CA ASP A 178 25.33 24.41 6.37
C ASP A 178 24.82 25.82 6.65
N THR A 179 23.52 26.03 6.61
CA THR A 179 22.89 27.30 6.94
C THR A 179 22.59 27.40 8.44
N GLU A 180 22.35 28.62 8.94
CA GLU A 180 21.96 28.82 10.34
C GLU A 180 20.57 28.19 10.65
N GLU A 181 19.70 28.12 9.64
CA GLU A 181 18.33 27.59 9.74
C GLU A 181 18.29 26.07 9.63
N GLU A 182 19.15 25.47 8.80
CA GLU A 182 19.22 24.02 8.57
C GLU A 182 20.62 23.49 8.89
N LYS A 183 20.79 23.04 10.14
CA LYS A 183 22.01 22.40 10.60
C LYS A 183 22.12 20.98 10.00
N ASP A 184 23.34 20.61 9.63
CA ASP A 184 23.67 19.32 8.99
C ASP A 184 23.02 19.08 7.60
N GLU A 185 22.46 20.07 6.96
CA GLU A 185 21.85 19.92 5.63
C GLU A 185 22.86 19.40 4.59
N TYR A 186 24.05 19.99 4.54
CA TYR A 186 25.11 19.61 3.60
C TYR A 186 26.21 18.77 4.26
N SER A 187 26.56 19.05 5.52
CA SER A 187 27.60 18.31 6.25
C SER A 187 27.28 16.82 6.45
N GLN A 188 26.03 16.40 6.30
CA GLN A 188 25.67 14.97 6.28
C GLN A 188 26.39 14.20 5.14
N TYR A 189 26.68 14.85 4.00
CA TYR A 189 27.38 14.24 2.87
C TYR A 189 28.91 14.14 3.07
N LEU A 190 29.41 14.62 4.20
CA LEU A 190 30.79 14.47 4.65
C LEU A 190 30.93 13.43 5.79
N ARG A 191 29.93 12.55 5.92
CA ARG A 191 29.92 11.47 6.90
C ARG A 191 29.67 10.12 6.22
N GLU A 192 30.35 9.09 6.66
CA GLU A 192 30.37 7.77 6.07
C GLU A 192 28.99 7.11 6.10
N TYR A 193 28.33 7.13 7.25
CA TYR A 193 27.06 6.41 7.44
C TYR A 193 25.88 7.00 6.64
N PRO A 194 25.70 8.33 6.53
CA PRO A 194 24.71 8.90 5.61
C PRO A 194 24.96 8.52 4.14
N LEU A 195 26.20 8.55 3.67
CA LEU A 195 26.54 8.14 2.29
C LEU A 195 26.26 6.65 2.08
N TYR A 196 26.62 5.79 3.03
CA TYR A 196 26.26 4.37 3.01
C TYR A 196 24.74 4.17 2.81
N LYS A 197 23.93 4.91 3.59
CA LYS A 197 22.45 4.84 3.47
C LYS A 197 21.96 5.28 2.08
N LEU A 198 22.55 6.31 1.50
CA LEU A 198 22.18 6.78 0.16
C LEU A 198 22.56 5.76 -0.92
N VAL A 199 23.74 5.14 -0.82
CA VAL A 199 24.14 4.05 -1.72
C VAL A 199 23.16 2.87 -1.61
N LYS A 200 22.87 2.43 -0.39
CA LYS A 200 21.89 1.36 -0.13
C LYS A 200 20.50 1.69 -0.66
N LYS A 201 20.07 2.95 -0.57
CA LYS A 201 18.75 3.38 -1.02
C LYS A 201 18.63 3.40 -2.54
N TYR A 202 19.59 4.05 -3.23
CA TYR A 202 19.45 4.38 -4.65
C TYR A 202 20.29 3.56 -5.60
N SER A 203 21.45 3.04 -5.16
CA SER A 203 22.51 2.46 -6.00
C SER A 203 22.94 1.06 -5.53
N ASP A 204 22.14 0.41 -4.69
CA ASP A 204 22.47 -0.90 -4.09
C ASP A 204 22.71 -1.99 -5.15
N TYR A 205 22.08 -1.88 -6.32
CA TYR A 205 22.14 -2.88 -7.38
C TYR A 205 22.90 -2.41 -8.63
N ILE A 206 23.70 -1.34 -8.49
CA ILE A 206 24.72 -1.02 -9.50
C ILE A 206 25.66 -2.23 -9.61
N ARG A 207 25.93 -2.66 -10.84
CA ARG A 207 26.65 -3.91 -11.15
C ARG A 207 28.14 -3.92 -10.78
N PHE A 208 28.71 -2.77 -10.45
CA PHE A 208 30.08 -2.62 -10.02
C PHE A 208 30.18 -2.32 -8.53
N PRO A 209 31.24 -2.80 -7.81
CA PRO A 209 31.38 -2.52 -6.39
C PRO A 209 31.59 -1.03 -6.13
N ILE A 210 30.81 -0.50 -5.21
CA ILE A 210 30.94 0.87 -4.68
C ILE A 210 31.64 0.73 -3.34
N ARG A 211 32.86 1.27 -3.23
CA ARG A 211 33.71 1.12 -2.07
C ARG A 211 33.93 2.42 -1.33
N MET A 212 33.99 2.35 -0.03
CA MET A 212 34.34 3.48 0.85
C MET A 212 35.09 3.00 2.08
N LEU A 213 35.94 3.85 2.66
CA LEU A 213 36.55 3.60 3.96
C LEU A 213 35.49 3.78 5.05
N MET A 214 35.15 2.70 5.74
CA MET A 214 34.17 2.70 6.82
C MET A 214 34.85 2.60 8.18
N PRO A 215 34.40 3.38 9.21
CA PRO A 215 34.94 3.30 10.55
C PRO A 215 34.38 2.07 11.28
N HIS A 216 35.26 1.25 11.83
CA HIS A 216 34.94 0.14 12.71
C HIS A 216 35.47 0.40 14.12
N PRO A 217 34.64 0.25 15.16
CA PRO A 217 35.12 0.34 16.54
C PRO A 217 35.95 -0.93 16.86
N GLU A 218 37.25 -0.77 17.07
CA GLU A 218 38.16 -1.83 17.53
C GLU A 218 38.58 -1.55 18.96
N LEU A 219 38.68 -2.60 19.78
CA LEU A 219 39.15 -2.47 21.15
C LEU A 219 40.63 -2.06 21.15
N LYS A 220 40.97 -0.96 21.82
CA LYS A 220 42.38 -0.54 21.99
C LYS A 220 43.22 -1.60 22.68
N GLU A 221 44.46 -1.75 22.23
CA GLU A 221 45.43 -2.62 22.90
C GLU A 221 45.57 -2.21 24.39
N GLY A 222 45.35 -3.17 25.31
CA GLY A 222 45.39 -2.94 26.75
C GLY A 222 44.04 -2.61 27.41
N SER A 223 42.97 -2.50 26.65
CA SER A 223 41.61 -2.36 27.15
C SER A 223 41.14 -3.62 27.87
N THR A 224 40.42 -3.49 29.00
CA THR A 224 39.87 -4.61 29.75
C THR A 224 38.35 -4.71 29.56
N GLN A 225 37.78 -5.91 29.78
CA GLN A 225 36.33 -6.10 29.68
C GLN A 225 35.53 -5.25 30.69
N GLU A 226 36.16 -4.82 31.77
CA GLU A 226 35.53 -3.96 32.79
C GLU A 226 35.56 -2.48 32.41
N ASN A 227 36.49 -2.06 31.51
CA ASN A 227 36.60 -0.69 31.03
C ASN A 227 37.01 -0.70 29.54
N PRO A 228 36.09 -0.99 28.60
CA PRO A 228 36.41 -1.09 27.22
C PRO A 228 36.62 0.30 26.58
N GLU A 229 37.84 0.54 26.11
CA GLU A 229 38.16 1.70 25.26
C GLU A 229 38.19 1.27 23.79
N TYR A 230 37.52 2.01 22.93
CA TYR A 230 37.47 1.74 21.50
C TYR A 230 38.25 2.82 20.74
N GLU A 231 38.86 2.41 19.63
CA GLU A 231 39.40 3.30 18.61
C GLU A 231 38.75 3.00 17.26
N GLU A 232 38.68 4.01 16.40
CA GLU A 232 38.12 3.84 15.06
C GLU A 232 39.20 3.35 14.10
N LYS A 233 39.00 2.18 13.52
CA LYS A 233 39.80 1.64 12.45
C LYS A 233 39.05 1.76 11.13
N PHE A 234 39.70 2.29 10.12
CA PHE A 234 39.09 2.48 8.80
C PHE A 234 39.46 1.31 7.88
N GLU A 235 38.44 0.64 7.33
CA GLU A 235 38.60 -0.47 6.39
C GLU A 235 37.80 -0.23 5.12
N TRP A 236 38.34 -0.69 3.98
CA TRP A 236 37.61 -0.61 2.72
C TRP A 236 36.46 -1.60 2.66
N GLU A 237 35.25 -1.10 2.56
CA GLU A 237 34.05 -1.93 2.40
C GLU A 237 33.39 -1.72 1.06
N THR A 238 32.74 -2.78 0.56
CA THR A 238 31.80 -2.70 -0.56
C THR A 238 30.42 -2.40 -0.01
N LEU A 239 29.87 -1.23 -0.37
CA LEU A 239 28.64 -0.72 0.19
C LEU A 239 27.38 -1.31 -0.45
N ASN A 240 27.44 -1.71 -1.71
CA ASN A 240 26.31 -2.17 -2.50
C ASN A 240 26.26 -3.69 -2.66
N SER A 241 25.09 -4.22 -2.96
CA SER A 241 24.82 -5.65 -3.10
C SER A 241 25.03 -6.17 -4.53
N MET A 242 25.08 -5.31 -5.53
CA MET A 242 25.32 -5.55 -6.96
C MET A 242 24.29 -6.44 -7.65
N VAL A 243 23.96 -7.61 -7.10
CA VAL A 243 23.06 -8.58 -7.73
C VAL A 243 21.71 -8.59 -7.03
N PRO A 244 20.66 -8.06 -7.67
CA PRO A 244 19.32 -8.02 -7.08
C PRO A 244 18.70 -9.41 -7.02
N LEU A 245 17.99 -9.68 -5.91
CA LEU A 245 17.36 -10.98 -5.65
C LEU A 245 16.33 -11.36 -6.71
N TRP A 246 15.61 -10.37 -7.26
CA TRP A 246 14.58 -10.59 -8.29
C TRP A 246 15.13 -10.88 -9.69
N GLN A 247 16.43 -10.67 -9.92
CA GLN A 247 17.08 -11.07 -11.16
C GLN A 247 17.59 -12.51 -11.12
N ARG A 248 17.77 -13.10 -9.93
CA ARG A 248 18.20 -14.48 -9.75
C ARG A 248 17.08 -15.45 -10.16
N LYS A 249 17.44 -16.64 -10.64
CA LYS A 249 16.46 -17.69 -10.95
C LYS A 249 15.79 -18.15 -9.66
N LYS A 250 14.46 -18.29 -9.67
CA LYS A 250 13.67 -18.71 -8.50
C LYS A 250 14.19 -20.00 -7.85
N ALA A 251 14.69 -20.94 -8.66
CA ALA A 251 15.25 -22.21 -8.17
C ALA A 251 16.55 -22.06 -7.36
N ASP A 252 17.27 -20.95 -7.55
CA ASP A 252 18.57 -20.69 -6.93
C ASP A 252 18.45 -19.83 -5.65
N VAL A 253 17.23 -19.40 -5.30
CA VAL A 253 16.96 -18.54 -4.14
C VAL A 253 16.21 -19.34 -3.08
N LYS A 254 16.74 -19.40 -1.87
CA LYS A 254 16.12 -20.07 -0.74
C LYS A 254 15.05 -19.17 -0.11
N LYS A 255 14.10 -19.81 0.60
CA LYS A 255 13.04 -19.09 1.29
C LYS A 255 13.61 -18.07 2.30
N GLU A 256 14.62 -18.47 3.04
CA GLU A 256 15.27 -17.65 4.06
C GLU A 256 15.84 -16.34 3.47
N GLU A 257 16.38 -16.39 2.23
CA GLU A 257 16.90 -15.20 1.54
C GLU A 257 15.77 -14.20 1.20
N TYR A 258 14.58 -14.70 0.82
CA TYR A 258 13.40 -13.83 0.61
C TYR A 258 12.91 -13.22 1.93
N ASP A 259 12.88 -14.01 2.99
CA ASP A 259 12.43 -13.57 4.31
C ASP A 259 13.37 -12.50 4.87
N GLU A 260 14.70 -12.71 4.81
CA GLU A 260 15.71 -11.74 5.23
C GLU A 260 15.65 -10.46 4.39
N PHE A 261 15.54 -10.58 3.07
CA PHE A 261 15.41 -9.44 2.18
C PHE A 261 14.19 -8.59 2.56
N TYR A 262 13.03 -9.23 2.76
CA TYR A 262 11.79 -8.54 3.13
C TYR A 262 11.94 -7.81 4.46
N GLN A 263 12.43 -8.48 5.49
CA GLN A 263 12.59 -7.92 6.84
C GLN A 263 13.56 -6.73 6.84
N GLN A 264 14.70 -6.85 6.18
CA GLN A 264 15.69 -5.78 6.11
C GLN A 264 15.22 -4.61 5.27
N ARG A 265 14.61 -4.89 4.10
CA ARG A 265 14.25 -3.84 3.14
C ARG A 265 13.03 -3.04 3.56
N PHE A 266 12.05 -3.68 4.17
CA PHE A 266 10.79 -3.05 4.57
C PHE A 266 10.68 -2.84 6.09
N ALA A 267 11.76 -3.09 6.83
CA ALA A 267 11.85 -2.93 8.29
C ALA A 267 10.70 -3.65 9.04
N ASP A 268 10.33 -4.85 8.58
CA ASP A 268 9.36 -5.70 9.23
C ASP A 268 10.06 -6.76 10.10
N SER A 269 9.58 -6.98 11.29
CA SER A 269 10.15 -7.98 12.22
C SER A 269 9.69 -9.41 11.91
N GLN A 270 8.62 -9.56 11.11
CA GLN A 270 8.07 -10.86 10.74
C GLN A 270 8.40 -11.20 9.28
N PRO A 271 8.55 -12.47 8.93
CA PRO A 271 8.66 -12.87 7.53
C PRO A 271 7.35 -12.59 6.79
N PRO A 272 7.38 -12.48 5.46
CA PRO A 272 6.16 -12.29 4.68
C PRO A 272 5.30 -13.56 4.68
N LEU A 273 3.99 -13.39 4.62
CA LEU A 273 3.03 -14.49 4.50
C LEU A 273 3.21 -15.25 3.18
N SER A 274 3.45 -14.52 2.10
CA SER A 274 3.70 -15.07 0.77
C SER A 274 4.63 -14.21 -0.05
N VAL A 275 5.31 -14.87 -1.01
CA VAL A 275 6.27 -14.26 -1.95
C VAL A 275 5.85 -14.56 -3.39
N ILE A 276 5.70 -13.51 -4.19
CA ILE A 276 5.34 -13.59 -5.61
C ILE A 276 6.54 -13.14 -6.44
N THR A 277 7.06 -14.05 -7.27
CA THR A 277 8.10 -13.73 -8.24
C THR A 277 7.51 -13.66 -9.64
N VAL A 278 7.81 -12.59 -10.37
CA VAL A 278 7.35 -12.38 -11.75
C VAL A 278 8.54 -12.12 -12.65
N SER A 279 8.60 -12.82 -13.78
CA SER A 279 9.47 -12.51 -14.91
C SER A 279 8.59 -12.46 -16.14
N ALA A 280 8.50 -11.33 -16.79
CA ALA A 280 7.66 -11.11 -17.96
C ALA A 280 8.48 -10.55 -19.11
N GLU A 281 8.32 -11.14 -20.30
CA GLU A 281 8.92 -10.72 -21.55
C GLU A 281 7.78 -10.59 -22.59
N GLY A 282 7.76 -9.52 -23.36
CA GLY A 282 6.73 -9.32 -24.37
C GLY A 282 6.48 -7.84 -24.69
N ALA A 283 5.23 -7.38 -24.55
CA ALA A 283 4.89 -5.97 -24.79
C ALA A 283 5.60 -5.01 -23.84
N VAL A 284 5.96 -5.46 -22.66
CA VAL A 284 6.82 -4.81 -21.66
C VAL A 284 7.64 -5.88 -20.98
N THR A 285 8.95 -5.67 -20.87
CA THR A 285 9.86 -6.55 -20.14
C THR A 285 10.02 -6.04 -18.72
N TYR A 286 9.76 -6.90 -17.71
CA TYR A 286 9.99 -6.53 -16.31
C TYR A 286 10.17 -7.75 -15.43
N LYS A 287 10.83 -7.55 -14.30
CA LYS A 287 10.90 -8.50 -13.19
C LYS A 287 10.32 -7.89 -11.94
N ALA A 288 9.63 -8.69 -11.13
CA ALA A 288 9.09 -8.23 -9.87
C ALA A 288 9.25 -9.28 -8.78
N LEU A 289 9.47 -8.78 -7.57
CA LEU A 289 9.48 -9.55 -6.34
C LEU A 289 8.52 -8.86 -5.36
N LEU A 290 7.37 -9.50 -5.13
CA LEU A 290 6.30 -8.95 -4.30
C LEU A 290 6.12 -9.79 -3.04
N PHE A 291 5.75 -9.15 -1.97
CA PHE A 291 5.53 -9.74 -0.66
C PHE A 291 4.15 -9.37 -0.13
N ILE A 292 3.41 -10.36 0.35
CA ILE A 292 2.19 -10.17 1.11
C ILE A 292 2.58 -10.25 2.58
N PRO A 293 2.46 -9.17 3.38
CA PRO A 293 2.77 -9.19 4.81
C PRO A 293 1.74 -10.02 5.58
N GLU A 294 2.14 -10.59 6.72
CA GLU A 294 1.23 -11.31 7.61
C GLU A 294 0.36 -10.34 8.42
N LYS A 295 0.96 -9.22 8.87
CA LYS A 295 0.28 -8.24 9.73
C LYS A 295 0.31 -6.84 9.14
N ALA A 296 -0.74 -6.09 9.41
CA ALA A 296 -0.78 -4.68 9.04
C ALA A 296 0.19 -3.87 9.92
N PRO A 297 0.97 -2.94 9.33
CA PRO A 297 1.78 -2.00 10.09
C PRO A 297 0.91 -1.14 11.02
N LEU A 298 1.48 -0.66 12.14
CA LEU A 298 0.78 0.10 13.19
C LEU A 298 -0.08 1.28 12.66
N ARG A 299 0.31 1.91 11.55
CA ARG A 299 -0.38 3.07 10.96
C ARG A 299 -1.03 2.76 9.63
N TYR A 300 -1.27 1.49 9.32
CA TYR A 300 -1.79 1.07 8.01
C TYR A 300 -3.09 1.77 7.62
N TYR A 301 -4.02 1.95 8.57
CA TYR A 301 -5.31 2.60 8.35
C TYR A 301 -5.32 4.10 8.68
N SER A 302 -4.16 4.75 8.80
CA SER A 302 -4.07 6.20 8.99
C SER A 302 -3.84 6.92 7.65
N GLU A 303 -4.20 8.20 7.58
CA GLU A 303 -3.95 9.07 6.41
C GLU A 303 -2.46 9.24 6.09
N GLU A 304 -1.58 8.99 7.07
CA GLU A 304 -0.13 9.07 6.88
C GLU A 304 0.45 7.84 6.16
N PHE A 305 -0.33 6.76 6.01
CA PHE A 305 0.16 5.56 5.37
C PHE A 305 0.24 5.72 3.86
N GLU A 306 1.44 5.53 3.32
CA GLU A 306 1.67 5.53 1.89
C GLU A 306 2.09 4.14 1.41
N GLY A 307 1.20 3.50 0.67
CA GLY A 307 1.50 2.27 -0.07
C GLY A 307 2.28 2.56 -1.36
N GLY A 308 2.73 1.50 -2.02
CA GLY A 308 3.42 1.56 -3.30
C GLY A 308 4.61 0.60 -3.37
N LEU A 309 4.98 0.25 -4.60
CA LEU A 309 6.12 -0.63 -4.86
C LEU A 309 7.36 0.19 -5.19
N GLN A 310 8.54 -0.34 -4.85
CA GLN A 310 9.81 0.23 -5.27
C GLN A 310 10.02 -0.04 -6.76
N LEU A 311 10.32 1.00 -7.52
CA LEU A 311 10.54 0.90 -8.96
C LEU A 311 12.02 1.12 -9.28
N TYR A 312 12.59 0.18 -10.04
CA TYR A 312 13.97 0.19 -10.49
C TYR A 312 14.07 0.18 -12.02
N SER A 313 15.16 0.73 -12.52
CA SER A 313 15.60 0.60 -13.91
C SER A 313 17.12 0.52 -13.94
N ALA A 314 17.66 -0.51 -14.60
CA ALA A 314 19.10 -0.77 -14.70
C ALA A 314 19.82 -0.73 -13.32
N GLY A 315 19.26 -1.40 -12.32
CA GLY A 315 19.83 -1.47 -10.96
C GLY A 315 19.74 -0.19 -10.12
N VAL A 316 19.12 0.88 -10.64
CA VAL A 316 18.96 2.15 -9.97
C VAL A 316 17.51 2.35 -9.51
N MET A 317 17.31 2.74 -8.27
CA MET A 317 15.97 3.07 -7.76
C MET A 317 15.46 4.39 -8.35
N ILE A 318 14.30 4.30 -9.00
CA ILE A 318 13.61 5.43 -9.62
C ILE A 318 12.61 6.05 -8.66
N MET A 319 11.77 5.20 -8.05
CA MET A 319 10.74 5.60 -7.09
C MET A 319 10.68 4.60 -5.93
N ASP A 320 10.62 5.12 -4.71
CA ASP A 320 10.48 4.28 -3.50
C ASP A 320 9.05 3.80 -3.29
N LYS A 321 8.06 4.59 -3.73
CA LYS A 321 6.63 4.30 -3.58
C LYS A 321 5.87 4.63 -4.86
N CYS A 322 5.96 3.77 -5.86
CA CYS A 322 5.21 3.89 -7.10
C CYS A 322 3.77 3.39 -6.90
N LYS A 323 2.83 4.31 -6.73
CA LYS A 323 1.41 4.02 -6.46
C LYS A 323 0.68 3.48 -7.69
N GLU A 324 1.17 3.79 -8.89
CA GLU A 324 0.59 3.39 -10.17
C GLU A 324 0.74 1.88 -10.47
N LEU A 325 1.64 1.19 -9.78
CA LEU A 325 1.91 -0.24 -10.01
C LEU A 325 0.89 -1.17 -9.39
N LEU A 326 0.15 -0.74 -8.38
CA LEU A 326 -0.91 -1.52 -7.76
C LEU A 326 -2.09 -0.63 -7.38
N PRO A 327 -3.33 -1.14 -7.54
CA PRO A 327 -4.51 -0.43 -7.08
C PRO A 327 -4.54 -0.37 -5.54
N GLU A 328 -5.30 0.58 -5.01
CA GLU A 328 -5.39 0.83 -3.58
C GLU A 328 -5.86 -0.38 -2.76
N CYS A 329 -6.68 -1.25 -3.36
CA CYS A 329 -7.12 -2.50 -2.72
C CYS A 329 -5.95 -3.44 -2.35
N PHE A 330 -4.79 -3.28 -2.98
CA PHE A 330 -3.58 -4.07 -2.75
C PHE A 330 -2.40 -3.24 -2.21
N ASN A 331 -2.67 -2.07 -1.63
CA ASN A 331 -1.62 -1.19 -1.11
C ASN A 331 -0.84 -1.77 0.09
N PHE A 332 -1.30 -2.88 0.67
CA PHE A 332 -0.56 -3.67 1.66
C PHE A 332 0.62 -4.43 1.06
N VAL A 333 0.62 -4.71 -0.24
CA VAL A 333 1.71 -5.43 -0.90
C VAL A 333 2.98 -4.59 -0.88
N ARG A 334 4.08 -5.21 -0.48
CA ARG A 334 5.43 -4.65 -0.53
C ARG A 334 6.19 -5.30 -1.66
N GLY A 335 7.19 -4.63 -2.18
CA GLY A 335 8.02 -5.28 -3.19
C GLY A 335 8.74 -4.33 -4.10
N VAL A 336 9.39 -4.95 -5.08
CA VAL A 336 10.25 -4.30 -6.05
C VAL A 336 9.81 -4.69 -7.44
N VAL A 337 9.83 -3.72 -8.34
CA VAL A 337 9.61 -3.92 -9.79
C VAL A 337 10.78 -3.30 -10.53
N GLU A 338 11.37 -4.01 -11.45
CA GLU A 338 12.44 -3.52 -12.32
C GLU A 338 12.05 -3.71 -13.78
N SER A 339 12.19 -2.64 -14.57
CA SER A 339 11.97 -2.70 -16.02
C SER A 339 12.98 -1.80 -16.75
N PRO A 340 13.60 -2.32 -17.81
CA PRO A 340 14.46 -1.53 -18.68
C PRO A 340 13.67 -0.66 -19.68
N ASP A 341 12.38 -0.96 -19.89
CA ASP A 341 11.55 -0.37 -20.95
C ASP A 341 10.82 0.92 -20.52
N LEU A 342 11.09 1.43 -19.31
CA LEU A 342 10.39 2.60 -18.78
C LEU A 342 10.82 3.89 -19.49
N ASN A 343 9.84 4.70 -19.88
CA ASN A 343 10.08 6.06 -20.39
C ASN A 343 10.31 7.01 -19.22
N LEU A 344 11.57 7.10 -18.79
CA LEU A 344 11.95 7.98 -17.68
C LEU A 344 11.90 9.44 -18.12
N ASN A 345 11.39 10.33 -17.26
CA ASN A 345 11.57 11.76 -17.42
C ASN A 345 13.00 12.19 -17.02
N ILE A 346 13.34 13.45 -17.22
CA ILE A 346 14.69 13.99 -16.95
C ILE A 346 15.11 13.78 -15.49
N SER A 347 14.21 13.97 -14.52
CA SER A 347 14.50 13.78 -13.09
C SER A 347 14.43 12.33 -12.63
N ARG A 348 13.86 11.45 -13.44
CA ARG A 348 13.51 10.06 -13.07
C ARG A 348 12.58 9.96 -11.86
N GLU A 349 11.97 11.06 -11.41
CA GLU A 349 11.09 11.11 -10.23
C GLU A 349 9.60 11.01 -10.60
N LEU A 350 9.24 11.26 -11.85
CA LEU A 350 7.85 11.31 -12.31
C LEU A 350 7.67 10.42 -13.56
N LEU A 351 6.79 9.47 -13.46
CA LEU A 351 6.38 8.56 -14.56
C LEU A 351 4.88 8.72 -14.85
N GLN A 352 4.38 9.97 -14.84
CA GLN A 352 2.95 10.22 -15.01
C GLN A 352 2.45 9.72 -16.38
N HIS A 353 1.40 8.87 -16.35
CA HIS A 353 0.69 8.35 -17.52
C HIS A 353 1.49 7.42 -18.46
N ASP A 354 2.52 6.75 -17.97
CA ASP A 354 3.23 5.77 -18.79
C ASP A 354 2.33 4.55 -19.07
N ARG A 355 2.16 4.26 -20.38
CA ARG A 355 1.41 3.08 -20.84
C ARG A 355 2.03 1.77 -20.33
N GLN A 356 3.35 1.73 -20.21
CA GLN A 356 4.08 0.54 -19.76
C GLN A 356 3.81 0.29 -18.27
N LEU A 357 3.81 1.32 -17.41
CA LEU A 357 3.43 1.19 -16.00
C LEU A 357 2.01 0.63 -15.83
N LYS A 358 1.07 1.10 -16.64
CA LYS A 358 -0.30 0.58 -16.60
C LYS A 358 -0.39 -0.90 -17.00
N LEU A 359 0.39 -1.32 -17.99
CA LEU A 359 0.46 -2.73 -18.39
C LEU A 359 1.09 -3.60 -17.31
N ILE A 360 2.18 -3.14 -16.71
CA ILE A 360 2.82 -3.81 -15.58
C ILE A 360 1.83 -3.91 -14.42
N GLY A 361 1.19 -2.80 -14.03
CA GLY A 361 0.23 -2.74 -12.93
C GLY A 361 -0.93 -3.71 -13.11
N ALA A 362 -1.54 -3.74 -14.30
CA ALA A 362 -2.64 -4.67 -14.61
C ALA A 362 -2.22 -6.15 -14.52
N ASN A 363 -0.96 -6.47 -14.83
CA ASN A 363 -0.44 -7.81 -14.68
C ASN A 363 -0.17 -8.13 -13.20
N LEU A 364 0.43 -7.21 -12.46
CA LEU A 364 0.71 -7.39 -11.03
C LEU A 364 -0.60 -7.53 -10.22
N GLU A 365 -1.64 -6.74 -10.52
CA GLU A 365 -2.97 -6.87 -9.93
C GLU A 365 -3.51 -8.30 -10.05
N LYS A 366 -3.42 -8.89 -11.26
CA LYS A 366 -3.84 -10.29 -11.51
C LYS A 366 -2.98 -11.30 -10.72
N LYS A 367 -1.67 -11.07 -10.61
CA LYS A 367 -0.77 -11.95 -9.87
C LYS A 367 -1.03 -11.93 -8.37
N VAL A 368 -1.27 -10.74 -7.81
CA VAL A 368 -1.63 -10.60 -6.39
C VAL A 368 -2.97 -11.26 -6.10
N LYS A 369 -3.99 -11.01 -6.94
CA LYS A 369 -5.30 -11.67 -6.81
C LYS A 369 -5.17 -13.19 -6.84
N ALA A 370 -4.47 -13.73 -7.84
CA ALA A 370 -4.29 -15.17 -7.98
C ALA A 370 -3.56 -15.80 -6.79
N GLU A 371 -2.61 -15.09 -6.18
CA GLU A 371 -1.92 -15.56 -4.98
C GLU A 371 -2.85 -15.56 -3.74
N LEU A 372 -3.68 -14.51 -3.58
CA LEU A 372 -4.69 -14.48 -2.52
C LEU A 372 -5.72 -15.61 -2.68
N GLU A 373 -6.19 -15.88 -3.90
CA GLU A 373 -7.07 -17.01 -4.21
C GLU A 373 -6.38 -18.36 -3.92
N ARG A 374 -5.09 -18.48 -4.21
CA ARG A 374 -4.31 -19.67 -3.88
C ARG A 374 -4.23 -19.88 -2.36
N LEU A 375 -3.88 -18.83 -1.60
CA LEU A 375 -3.84 -18.89 -0.14
C LEU A 375 -5.21 -19.26 0.44
N LEU A 376 -6.27 -18.66 -0.07
CA LEU A 376 -7.64 -18.94 0.35
C LEU A 376 -8.03 -20.41 0.15
N ARG A 377 -7.64 -21.01 -0.97
CA ARG A 377 -7.95 -22.40 -1.33
C ARG A 377 -7.04 -23.41 -0.65
N ASP A 378 -5.71 -23.16 -0.68
CA ASP A 378 -4.69 -24.16 -0.37
C ASP A 378 -4.08 -24.00 1.03
N GLU A 379 -4.13 -22.78 1.60
CA GLU A 379 -3.51 -22.42 2.89
C GLU A 379 -4.46 -21.55 3.72
N ARG A 380 -5.67 -22.09 3.99
CA ARG A 380 -6.80 -21.34 4.60
C ARG A 380 -6.42 -20.61 5.89
N GLU A 381 -5.68 -21.23 6.80
CA GLU A 381 -5.28 -20.61 8.07
C GLU A 381 -4.42 -19.36 7.85
N LYS A 382 -3.51 -19.40 6.87
CA LYS A 382 -2.72 -18.24 6.49
C LYS A 382 -3.58 -17.13 5.90
N TYR A 383 -4.55 -17.52 5.05
CA TYR A 383 -5.46 -16.54 4.48
C TYR A 383 -6.35 -15.88 5.56
N GLU A 384 -6.78 -16.60 6.56
CA GLU A 384 -7.55 -16.05 7.68
C GLU A 384 -6.70 -15.10 8.55
N SER A 385 -5.40 -15.39 8.76
CA SER A 385 -4.47 -14.45 9.40
C SER A 385 -4.32 -13.15 8.58
N PHE A 386 -4.15 -13.27 7.26
CA PHE A 386 -4.16 -12.14 6.33
C PHE A 386 -5.49 -11.36 6.41
N TRP A 387 -6.62 -12.06 6.39
CA TRP A 387 -7.96 -11.47 6.44
C TRP A 387 -8.19 -10.63 7.70
N GLN A 388 -7.73 -11.10 8.87
CA GLN A 388 -7.80 -10.34 10.12
C GLN A 388 -7.07 -9.00 10.04
N SER A 389 -5.98 -8.93 9.28
CA SER A 389 -5.17 -7.72 9.13
C SER A 389 -5.66 -6.78 8.02
N PHE A 390 -6.10 -7.33 6.88
CA PHE A 390 -6.36 -6.57 5.65
C PHE A 390 -7.77 -6.75 5.08
N GLY A 391 -8.60 -7.60 5.68
CA GLY A 391 -9.96 -7.85 5.19
C GLY A 391 -10.80 -6.58 5.10
N ARG A 392 -10.64 -5.66 6.07
CA ARG A 392 -11.29 -4.35 6.03
C ARG A 392 -10.89 -3.52 4.80
N GLN A 393 -9.61 -3.54 4.40
CA GLN A 393 -9.14 -2.86 3.19
C GLN A 393 -9.80 -3.43 1.94
N ILE A 394 -9.90 -4.76 1.84
CA ILE A 394 -10.56 -5.43 0.72
C ILE A 394 -12.04 -5.02 0.63
N LYS A 395 -12.76 -4.98 1.77
CA LYS A 395 -14.17 -4.56 1.84
C LYS A 395 -14.35 -3.10 1.44
N LEU A 396 -13.54 -2.19 2.01
CA LEU A 396 -13.60 -0.77 1.69
C LEU A 396 -13.33 -0.53 0.21
N SER A 397 -12.29 -1.15 -0.35
CA SER A 397 -11.94 -1.02 -1.77
C SER A 397 -13.00 -1.60 -2.73
N ALA A 398 -13.78 -2.59 -2.27
CA ALA A 398 -14.91 -3.08 -3.04
C ALA A 398 -16.07 -2.08 -3.09
N MET A 399 -16.15 -1.15 -2.14
CA MET A 399 -17.16 -0.08 -2.10
C MET A 399 -16.71 1.19 -2.83
N ASP A 400 -15.43 1.40 -3.02
CA ASP A 400 -14.87 2.56 -3.69
C ASP A 400 -15.41 2.71 -5.12
N ASN A 401 -15.57 3.96 -5.55
CA ASN A 401 -16.08 4.29 -6.88
C ASN A 401 -17.38 3.53 -7.23
N TYR A 402 -18.33 3.48 -6.28
CA TYR A 402 -19.61 2.80 -6.46
C TYR A 402 -19.50 1.30 -6.81
N GLY A 403 -18.46 0.64 -6.32
CA GLY A 403 -18.27 -0.80 -6.50
C GLY A 403 -17.55 -1.21 -7.79
N GLU A 404 -16.71 -0.34 -8.35
CA GLU A 404 -15.94 -0.63 -9.57
C GLU A 404 -15.13 -1.93 -9.47
N LYS A 405 -14.56 -2.22 -8.29
CA LYS A 405 -13.72 -3.39 -8.03
C LYS A 405 -14.46 -4.56 -7.37
N LYS A 406 -15.76 -4.45 -7.11
CA LYS A 406 -16.52 -5.47 -6.36
C LYS A 406 -16.41 -6.87 -6.97
N ASP A 407 -16.57 -7.00 -8.29
CA ASP A 407 -16.54 -8.30 -8.98
C ASP A 407 -15.16 -8.97 -8.91
N MET A 408 -14.11 -8.17 -8.78
CA MET A 408 -12.75 -8.67 -8.58
C MET A 408 -12.51 -9.14 -7.14
N LEU A 409 -13.11 -8.47 -6.15
CA LEU A 409 -12.78 -8.64 -4.73
C LEU A 409 -13.76 -9.53 -3.96
N GLN A 410 -15.02 -9.68 -4.42
CA GLN A 410 -16.06 -10.40 -3.69
C GLN A 410 -15.71 -11.86 -3.39
N ASP A 411 -14.96 -12.54 -4.28
CA ASP A 411 -14.54 -13.92 -4.10
C ASP A 411 -13.44 -14.09 -3.03
N LEU A 412 -12.79 -12.99 -2.64
CA LEU A 412 -11.77 -12.94 -1.60
C LEU A 412 -12.33 -12.66 -0.21
N MET A 413 -13.62 -12.36 -0.09
CA MET A 413 -14.22 -11.92 1.17
C MET A 413 -14.61 -13.09 2.05
N LEU A 414 -14.40 -12.92 3.36
CA LEU A 414 -14.80 -13.85 4.40
C LEU A 414 -15.83 -13.22 5.34
N PHE A 415 -16.83 -14.02 5.70
CA PHE A 415 -17.86 -13.68 6.67
C PHE A 415 -18.05 -14.84 7.64
N TYR A 416 -18.45 -14.57 8.88
CA TYR A 416 -18.70 -15.62 9.84
C TYR A 416 -20.05 -16.32 9.55
N SER A 417 -20.04 -17.64 9.53
CA SER A 417 -21.23 -18.46 9.27
C SER A 417 -21.92 -18.89 10.55
N SER A 418 -23.24 -18.74 10.60
CA SER A 418 -24.08 -19.22 11.73
C SER A 418 -24.10 -20.75 11.87
N ILE A 419 -23.89 -21.51 10.78
CA ILE A 419 -23.91 -22.98 10.77
C ILE A 419 -22.50 -23.53 10.95
N GLU A 420 -21.55 -23.08 10.12
CA GLU A 420 -20.18 -23.59 10.14
C GLU A 420 -19.38 -23.11 11.37
N LYS A 421 -19.85 -22.07 12.06
CA LYS A 421 -19.18 -21.45 13.23
C LYS A 421 -17.73 -21.03 12.97
N LYS A 422 -17.46 -20.64 11.73
CA LYS A 422 -16.16 -20.17 11.23
C LYS A 422 -16.33 -19.16 10.09
N LEU A 423 -15.23 -18.58 9.64
CA LEU A 423 -15.21 -17.72 8.46
C LEU A 423 -15.45 -18.56 7.19
N VAL A 424 -16.31 -18.07 6.29
CA VAL A 424 -16.63 -18.70 5.00
C VAL A 424 -16.65 -17.66 3.89
N THR A 425 -16.44 -18.10 2.65
CA THR A 425 -16.62 -17.27 1.46
C THR A 425 -18.09 -17.22 1.04
N LEU A 426 -18.43 -16.27 0.17
CA LEU A 426 -19.75 -16.22 -0.46
C LEU A 426 -20.01 -17.47 -1.32
N ASP A 427 -18.97 -18.02 -1.95
CA ASP A 427 -19.09 -19.25 -2.75
C ASP A 427 -19.39 -20.48 -1.90
N GLU A 428 -18.70 -20.61 -0.76
CA GLU A 428 -18.97 -21.66 0.22
C GLU A 428 -20.40 -21.56 0.75
N TYR A 429 -20.90 -20.35 1.04
CA TYR A 429 -22.29 -20.13 1.46
C TYR A 429 -23.28 -20.58 0.38
N VAL A 430 -23.13 -20.07 -0.86
CA VAL A 430 -24.05 -20.40 -1.97
C VAL A 430 -24.08 -21.90 -2.27
N SER A 431 -22.93 -22.58 -2.14
CA SER A 431 -22.84 -24.04 -2.34
C SER A 431 -23.65 -24.85 -1.33
N ARG A 432 -23.94 -24.29 -0.13
CA ARG A 432 -24.71 -24.91 0.95
C ARG A 432 -26.17 -24.44 1.03
N MET A 433 -26.58 -23.49 0.17
CA MET A 433 -27.95 -22.98 0.17
C MET A 433 -28.93 -24.11 -0.04
N GLN A 434 -30.08 -24.08 0.69
CA GLN A 434 -31.15 -25.05 0.55
C GLN A 434 -31.85 -24.92 -0.82
N GLU A 435 -32.44 -26.03 -1.27
CA GLU A 435 -33.24 -25.99 -2.49
C GLU A 435 -34.41 -25.01 -2.35
N GLY A 436 -34.57 -24.12 -3.32
CA GLY A 436 -35.60 -23.06 -3.27
C GLY A 436 -35.24 -21.83 -2.46
N GLN A 437 -34.08 -21.79 -1.78
CA GLN A 437 -33.61 -20.57 -1.10
C GLN A 437 -33.28 -19.47 -2.12
N LYS A 438 -33.90 -18.32 -1.96
CA LYS A 438 -33.75 -17.17 -2.89
C LYS A 438 -32.61 -16.26 -2.53
N TYR A 439 -32.34 -16.03 -1.23
CA TYR A 439 -31.51 -14.97 -0.71
C TYR A 439 -30.29 -15.49 0.05
N ILE A 440 -29.22 -14.69 0.04
CA ILE A 440 -28.10 -14.79 0.98
C ILE A 440 -28.53 -14.02 2.22
N TYR A 441 -28.82 -14.72 3.32
CA TYR A 441 -29.23 -14.10 4.56
C TYR A 441 -28.03 -13.61 5.36
N PHE A 442 -28.12 -12.38 5.90
CA PHE A 442 -27.12 -11.83 6.81
C PHE A 442 -27.77 -11.14 8.00
N ALA A 443 -27.00 -10.95 9.06
CA ALA A 443 -27.37 -10.15 10.21
C ALA A 443 -26.16 -9.39 10.71
N SER A 444 -26.34 -8.13 11.10
CA SER A 444 -25.26 -7.22 11.47
C SER A 444 -25.25 -6.94 12.97
N GLY A 445 -24.08 -6.72 13.54
CA GLY A 445 -23.88 -6.31 14.93
C GLY A 445 -22.41 -6.27 15.33
N ASP A 446 -22.11 -5.75 16.52
CA ASP A 446 -20.74 -5.48 16.95
C ASP A 446 -19.86 -6.74 17.16
N THR A 447 -20.46 -7.88 17.46
CA THR A 447 -19.73 -9.15 17.71
C THR A 447 -20.54 -10.35 17.21
N VAL A 448 -19.82 -11.46 16.94
CA VAL A 448 -20.45 -12.74 16.57
C VAL A 448 -21.50 -13.18 17.60
N ASP A 449 -21.18 -13.05 18.89
CA ASP A 449 -22.08 -13.42 19.97
C ASP A 449 -23.34 -12.54 20.01
N ALA A 450 -23.19 -11.23 19.82
CA ALA A 450 -24.33 -10.31 19.74
C ALA A 450 -25.26 -10.66 18.56
N VAL A 451 -24.70 -10.95 17.38
CA VAL A 451 -25.48 -11.30 16.19
C VAL A 451 -26.16 -12.67 16.36
N ASP A 452 -25.48 -13.64 17.00
CA ASP A 452 -26.04 -14.97 17.23
C ASP A 452 -27.30 -14.95 18.13
N HIS A 453 -27.42 -13.95 18.99
CA HIS A 453 -28.56 -13.79 19.91
C HIS A 453 -29.66 -12.83 19.42
N ILE A 454 -29.58 -12.34 18.18
CA ILE A 454 -30.64 -11.47 17.62
C ILE A 454 -31.94 -12.28 17.42
N PRO A 455 -33.06 -11.91 18.07
CA PRO A 455 -34.32 -12.65 17.97
C PRO A 455 -34.85 -12.77 16.55
N GLN A 456 -34.61 -11.81 15.68
CA GLN A 456 -35.03 -11.82 14.28
C GLN A 456 -34.43 -12.97 13.48
N THR A 457 -33.34 -13.59 13.97
CA THR A 457 -32.70 -14.75 13.32
C THR A 457 -33.34 -16.11 13.70
N GLU A 458 -34.23 -16.14 14.71
CA GLU A 458 -34.80 -17.40 15.26
C GLU A 458 -35.46 -18.25 14.17
N LEU A 459 -36.28 -17.66 13.33
CA LEU A 459 -36.98 -18.39 12.27
C LEU A 459 -36.03 -18.97 11.22
N LEU A 460 -35.03 -18.22 10.79
CA LEU A 460 -34.05 -18.70 9.81
C LEU A 460 -33.24 -19.85 10.38
N LYS A 461 -32.82 -19.75 11.64
CA LYS A 461 -32.10 -20.84 12.35
C LYS A 461 -32.95 -22.07 12.51
N ASP A 462 -34.22 -21.94 12.89
CA ASP A 462 -35.15 -23.07 13.00
C ASP A 462 -35.38 -23.81 11.68
N ARG A 463 -35.35 -23.08 10.58
CA ARG A 463 -35.43 -23.66 9.23
C ARG A 463 -34.10 -24.22 8.75
N GLY A 464 -33.03 -24.13 9.56
CA GLY A 464 -31.69 -24.59 9.22
C GLY A 464 -31.05 -23.74 8.10
N MET A 465 -31.46 -22.48 7.93
CA MET A 465 -30.88 -21.58 6.94
C MET A 465 -29.63 -20.95 7.51
N GLU A 466 -28.58 -20.93 6.71
CA GLU A 466 -27.31 -20.28 7.07
C GLU A 466 -27.47 -18.76 7.04
N ILE A 467 -26.87 -18.07 8.04
CA ILE A 467 -26.85 -16.61 8.14
C ILE A 467 -25.39 -16.18 8.21
N LEU A 468 -25.00 -15.22 7.38
CA LEU A 468 -23.69 -14.56 7.49
C LEU A 468 -23.75 -13.49 8.55
N TYR A 469 -22.78 -13.47 9.46
CA TYR A 469 -22.67 -12.44 10.49
C TYR A 469 -21.75 -11.32 10.02
N PHE A 470 -22.30 -10.14 9.90
CA PHE A 470 -21.65 -8.91 9.52
C PHE A 470 -21.19 -8.19 10.80
N THR A 471 -19.91 -8.34 11.13
CA THR A 471 -19.33 -7.81 12.38
C THR A 471 -18.39 -6.64 12.16
N ASP A 472 -18.12 -6.26 10.91
CA ASP A 472 -17.42 -5.03 10.56
C ASP A 472 -18.45 -3.96 10.17
N LYS A 473 -18.26 -2.73 10.64
CA LYS A 473 -19.16 -1.60 10.30
C LYS A 473 -19.25 -1.32 8.79
N ALA A 474 -18.25 -1.73 8.03
CA ALA A 474 -18.27 -1.64 6.57
C ALA A 474 -19.25 -2.64 5.92
N ASP A 475 -19.57 -3.77 6.58
CA ASP A 475 -20.35 -4.85 5.98
C ASP A 475 -21.78 -4.44 5.62
N GLU A 476 -22.38 -3.56 6.40
CA GLU A 476 -23.74 -3.06 6.16
C GLU A 476 -23.83 -2.31 4.83
N PHE A 477 -22.85 -1.44 4.57
CA PHE A 477 -22.78 -0.70 3.30
C PHE A 477 -22.33 -1.59 2.14
N LEU A 478 -21.53 -2.62 2.44
CA LEU A 478 -21.03 -3.55 1.45
C LEU A 478 -22.17 -4.36 0.81
N SER A 479 -23.19 -4.76 1.59
CA SER A 479 -24.33 -5.50 1.06
C SER A 479 -25.11 -4.72 0.00
N ASP A 480 -25.25 -3.40 0.18
CA ASP A 480 -25.91 -2.51 -0.78
C ASP A 480 -25.11 -2.35 -2.08
N ILE A 481 -23.79 -2.40 -1.99
CA ILE A 481 -22.89 -2.32 -3.15
C ILE A 481 -22.83 -3.66 -3.89
N LEU A 482 -22.68 -4.78 -3.18
CA LEU A 482 -22.66 -6.12 -3.77
C LEU A 482 -23.99 -6.49 -4.41
N ARG A 483 -25.10 -6.16 -3.75
CA ARG A 483 -26.50 -6.44 -4.14
C ARG A 483 -26.83 -7.92 -4.28
N SER A 484 -26.01 -8.66 -5.00
CA SER A 484 -26.16 -10.10 -5.22
C SER A 484 -24.82 -10.77 -5.46
N TYR A 485 -24.75 -12.07 -5.20
CA TYR A 485 -23.62 -12.93 -5.55
C TYR A 485 -24.18 -14.19 -6.26
N LYS A 486 -23.67 -14.52 -7.47
CA LYS A 486 -24.17 -15.62 -8.32
C LYS A 486 -25.71 -15.63 -8.44
N ASP A 487 -26.27 -14.47 -8.79
CA ASP A 487 -27.72 -14.22 -8.94
C ASP A 487 -28.55 -14.40 -7.66
N LYS A 488 -27.91 -14.51 -6.50
CA LYS A 488 -28.56 -14.57 -5.19
C LYS A 488 -28.45 -13.22 -4.50
N PRO A 489 -29.56 -12.45 -4.35
CA PRO A 489 -29.51 -11.16 -3.66
C PRO A 489 -29.30 -11.33 -2.15
N PHE A 490 -28.69 -10.33 -1.53
CA PHE A 490 -28.57 -10.25 -0.08
C PHE A 490 -29.90 -9.82 0.56
N ARG A 491 -30.21 -10.38 1.74
CA ARG A 491 -31.38 -10.04 2.53
C ARG A 491 -31.00 -10.01 4.01
N SER A 492 -31.27 -8.86 4.68
CA SER A 492 -31.04 -8.76 6.11
C SER A 492 -32.06 -9.59 6.89
N ALA A 493 -31.61 -10.30 7.91
CA ALA A 493 -32.49 -10.98 8.85
C ALA A 493 -33.38 -9.99 9.66
N THR A 494 -33.01 -8.70 9.68
CA THR A 494 -33.78 -7.64 10.36
C THR A 494 -34.75 -6.91 9.42
N ASP A 495 -34.78 -7.24 8.12
CA ASP A 495 -35.74 -6.68 7.17
C ASP A 495 -37.18 -7.07 7.55
N GLY A 496 -38.13 -6.20 7.25
CA GLY A 496 -39.53 -6.39 7.60
C GLY A 496 -40.22 -7.58 6.94
N ASP A 497 -39.66 -8.09 5.80
CA ASP A 497 -40.17 -9.26 5.07
C ASP A 497 -38.98 -10.14 4.65
N LEU A 498 -39.04 -11.43 5.03
CA LEU A 498 -38.01 -12.41 4.66
C LEU A 498 -38.40 -13.25 3.44
N ASP A 499 -39.62 -13.07 2.88
CA ASP A 499 -40.17 -13.81 1.73
C ASP A 499 -40.05 -15.34 1.93
N LEU A 500 -40.43 -15.79 3.12
CA LEU A 500 -40.38 -17.22 3.47
C LEU A 500 -41.74 -17.90 3.23
N PRO A 501 -41.80 -19.08 2.61
CA PRO A 501 -43.07 -19.77 2.33
C PRO A 501 -43.87 -20.06 3.60
N GLY A 502 -45.19 -19.79 3.57
CA GLY A 502 -46.16 -20.10 4.64
C GLY A 502 -46.21 -19.13 5.81
N GLU A 503 -45.34 -18.13 5.88
CA GLU A 503 -45.31 -17.14 6.98
C GLU A 503 -46.31 -15.99 6.73
N ALA A 504 -46.45 -15.55 5.48
CA ALA A 504 -47.34 -14.47 5.13
C ALA A 504 -48.81 -14.74 5.47
N GLU A 505 -49.28 -15.97 5.22
CA GLU A 505 -50.67 -16.36 5.51
C GLU A 505 -50.98 -16.38 7.04
N LYS A 506 -50.03 -16.87 7.84
CA LYS A 506 -50.17 -16.86 9.30
C LYS A 506 -50.13 -15.41 9.83
N GLN A 507 -49.20 -14.62 9.34
CA GLN A 507 -49.07 -13.21 9.74
C GLN A 507 -50.35 -12.43 9.42
N GLU A 508 -50.93 -12.59 8.23
CA GLU A 508 -52.19 -11.94 7.86
C GLU A 508 -53.35 -12.34 8.75
N GLN A 509 -53.47 -13.62 9.12
CA GLN A 509 -54.48 -14.08 10.05
C GLN A 509 -54.33 -13.48 11.44
N ASP A 510 -53.10 -13.48 11.98
CA ASP A 510 -52.79 -12.89 13.28
C ASP A 510 -53.04 -11.37 13.29
N GLU A 511 -52.68 -10.65 12.22
CA GLU A 511 -52.91 -9.21 12.06
C GLU A 511 -54.42 -8.88 12.02
N GLN A 512 -55.22 -9.67 11.35
CA GLN A 512 -56.68 -9.53 11.34
C GLN A 512 -57.28 -9.77 12.73
N GLN A 513 -56.86 -10.84 13.41
CA GLN A 513 -57.31 -11.21 14.73
C GLN A 513 -57.03 -10.14 15.78
N TYR A 514 -55.80 -9.55 15.76
CA TYR A 514 -55.36 -8.63 16.80
C TYR A 514 -55.27 -7.17 16.30
N LYS A 515 -55.99 -6.81 15.24
CA LYS A 515 -56.01 -5.49 14.62
C LYS A 515 -56.25 -4.35 15.63
N GLU A 516 -57.21 -4.52 16.55
CA GLU A 516 -57.52 -3.53 17.57
C GLU A 516 -56.39 -3.39 18.60
N ALA A 517 -55.73 -4.49 18.96
CA ALA A 517 -54.62 -4.50 19.89
C ALA A 517 -53.40 -3.74 19.29
N PHE A 518 -53.08 -3.98 18.02
CA PHE A 518 -51.97 -3.28 17.32
C PHE A 518 -52.27 -1.79 17.14
N ALA A 519 -53.52 -1.43 16.80
CA ALA A 519 -53.92 -0.04 16.73
C ALA A 519 -53.77 0.69 18.09
N PHE A 520 -54.20 0.03 19.20
CA PHE A 520 -54.02 0.53 20.54
C PHE A 520 -52.55 0.76 20.92
N ILE A 521 -51.67 -0.21 20.63
CA ILE A 521 -50.22 -0.12 20.89
C ILE A 521 -49.64 1.07 20.11
N LYS A 522 -49.98 1.18 18.81
CA LYS A 522 -49.49 2.25 17.94
C LYS A 522 -49.91 3.62 18.46
N GLU A 523 -51.17 3.76 18.88
CA GLU A 523 -51.70 4.99 19.49
C GLU A 523 -50.99 5.33 20.81
N ALA A 524 -50.79 4.34 21.69
CA ALA A 524 -50.13 4.51 22.98
C ALA A 524 -48.65 4.93 22.83
N LEU A 525 -47.97 4.53 21.75
CA LEU A 525 -46.60 4.89 21.45
C LEU A 525 -46.44 6.26 20.77
N GLY A 526 -47.55 6.95 20.40
CA GLY A 526 -47.51 8.35 20.01
C GLY A 526 -46.56 8.70 18.85
N GLY A 527 -46.41 7.83 17.84
CA GLY A 527 -45.56 8.09 16.67
C GLY A 527 -44.11 7.64 16.82
N GLN A 528 -43.74 6.96 17.92
CA GLN A 528 -42.40 6.35 18.10
C GLN A 528 -42.16 5.20 17.12
N VAL A 529 -43.23 4.58 16.62
CA VAL A 529 -43.20 3.51 15.61
C VAL A 529 -44.04 3.88 14.39
N SER A 530 -43.60 3.50 13.23
CA SER A 530 -44.36 3.67 11.98
C SER A 530 -45.48 2.67 11.87
N GLU A 531 -45.24 1.46 12.39
CA GLU A 531 -46.16 0.32 12.29
C GLU A 531 -46.02 -0.60 13.50
N VAL A 532 -47.09 -1.31 13.82
CA VAL A 532 -47.13 -2.46 14.77
C VAL A 532 -47.78 -3.62 14.05
N LYS A 533 -47.11 -4.75 14.02
CA LYS A 533 -47.59 -5.96 13.30
C LYS A 533 -47.30 -7.28 14.05
N ALA A 534 -47.96 -8.33 13.66
CA ALA A 534 -47.64 -9.67 14.14
C ALA A 534 -46.25 -10.09 13.62
N SER A 535 -45.45 -10.74 14.45
CA SER A 535 -44.15 -11.27 14.02
C SER A 535 -44.30 -12.70 13.54
N ALA A 536 -43.92 -12.95 12.30
CA ALA A 536 -43.77 -14.30 11.78
C ALA A 536 -42.49 -15.00 12.24
N ARG A 537 -41.51 -14.25 12.74
CA ARG A 537 -40.15 -14.72 13.00
C ARG A 537 -39.82 -15.00 14.46
N LEU A 538 -40.51 -14.35 15.40
CA LEU A 538 -40.26 -14.53 16.82
C LEU A 538 -40.92 -15.80 17.36
N LYS A 539 -40.16 -16.56 18.16
CA LYS A 539 -40.65 -17.75 18.84
C LYS A 539 -40.52 -17.66 20.36
N THR A 540 -39.36 -17.31 20.85
CA THR A 540 -39.06 -17.24 22.28
C THR A 540 -39.16 -15.83 22.86
N HIS A 541 -38.99 -14.81 22.04
CA HIS A 541 -39.05 -13.42 22.48
C HIS A 541 -40.42 -12.79 22.22
N PRO A 542 -40.90 -11.87 23.10
CA PRO A 542 -42.20 -11.25 22.96
C PRO A 542 -42.27 -10.19 21.86
N VAL A 543 -41.15 -9.47 21.61
CA VAL A 543 -41.10 -8.33 20.71
C VAL A 543 -39.74 -8.21 20.05
N CYS A 544 -39.69 -7.59 18.88
CA CYS A 544 -38.47 -7.03 18.28
C CYS A 544 -38.80 -5.79 17.45
N LEU A 545 -37.76 -5.04 17.04
CA LEU A 545 -37.87 -4.01 16.02
C LEU A 545 -37.35 -4.54 14.67
N SER A 546 -38.05 -4.20 13.60
CA SER A 546 -37.51 -4.30 12.24
C SER A 546 -37.42 -2.90 11.61
N SER A 547 -36.48 -2.73 10.69
CA SER A 547 -36.37 -1.52 9.91
C SER A 547 -37.28 -1.56 8.68
N GLY A 548 -37.87 -0.42 8.33
CA GLY A 548 -38.51 -0.25 7.03
C GLY A 548 -37.45 -0.07 5.92
N GLU A 549 -37.91 0.03 4.67
CA GLU A 549 -37.03 0.30 3.54
C GLU A 549 -36.18 1.56 3.75
N GLY A 550 -34.90 1.48 3.39
CA GLY A 550 -33.93 2.58 3.41
C GLY A 550 -32.87 2.42 4.49
N VAL A 551 -32.91 3.27 5.54
CA VAL A 551 -31.89 3.29 6.60
C VAL A 551 -32.13 2.12 7.56
N THR A 552 -31.09 1.31 7.79
CA THR A 552 -31.10 0.22 8.79
C THR A 552 -30.70 0.76 10.17
N PHE A 553 -30.90 -0.03 11.24
CA PHE A 553 -30.49 0.36 12.60
C PHE A 553 -28.97 0.50 12.72
N GLU A 554 -28.20 -0.32 12.04
CA GLU A 554 -26.74 -0.22 12.04
C GLU A 554 -26.25 1.02 11.29
N MET A 555 -26.86 1.37 10.17
CA MET A 555 -26.64 2.66 9.50
C MET A 555 -26.97 3.85 10.40
N GLU A 556 -28.12 3.80 11.11
CA GLU A 556 -28.50 4.85 12.07
C GLU A 556 -27.43 5.01 13.16
N LYS A 557 -26.95 3.92 13.75
CA LYS A 557 -25.88 3.92 14.76
C LYS A 557 -24.60 4.54 14.21
N TYR A 558 -24.21 4.13 13.01
CA TYR A 558 -23.02 4.64 12.33
C TYR A 558 -23.12 6.15 12.09
N PHE A 559 -24.21 6.62 11.47
CA PHE A 559 -24.39 8.05 11.18
C PHE A 559 -24.56 8.89 12.44
N THR A 560 -25.23 8.37 13.46
CA THR A 560 -25.35 9.07 14.75
C THR A 560 -23.96 9.27 15.40
N ALA A 561 -23.03 8.33 15.23
CA ALA A 561 -21.68 8.44 15.78
C ALA A 561 -20.75 9.30 14.91
N ALA A 562 -20.84 9.18 13.57
CA ALA A 562 -19.91 9.81 12.63
C ALA A 562 -20.36 11.19 12.14
N GLN A 563 -21.67 11.39 11.94
CA GLN A 563 -22.28 12.60 11.36
C GLN A 563 -23.65 12.87 11.99
N PRO A 564 -23.71 13.22 13.29
CA PRO A 564 -24.96 13.39 14.02
C PRO A 564 -25.86 14.49 13.44
N GLU A 565 -25.29 15.45 12.71
CA GLU A 565 -26.01 16.55 12.04
C GLU A 565 -26.95 16.08 10.93
N LEU A 566 -26.74 14.89 10.36
CA LEU A 566 -27.62 14.34 9.33
C LEU A 566 -28.98 13.91 9.88
N GLY A 567 -29.07 13.59 11.17
CA GLY A 567 -30.31 13.22 11.85
C GLY A 567 -31.03 12.03 11.23
N LEU A 568 -30.31 11.14 10.54
CA LEU A 568 -30.87 9.97 9.86
C LEU A 568 -31.36 8.96 10.89
N LYS A 569 -32.62 8.56 10.78
CA LYS A 569 -33.24 7.55 11.64
C LYS A 569 -33.91 6.46 10.80
N ALA A 570 -33.74 5.21 11.19
CA ALA A 570 -34.45 4.08 10.62
C ALA A 570 -35.95 4.17 10.94
N LYS A 571 -36.80 3.77 10.01
CA LYS A 571 -38.22 3.59 10.28
C LYS A 571 -38.37 2.38 11.21
N ARG A 572 -39.06 2.59 12.36
CA ARG A 572 -39.23 1.56 13.37
C ARG A 572 -40.56 0.84 13.18
N ILE A 573 -40.52 -0.47 12.95
CA ILE A 573 -41.67 -1.35 12.90
C ILE A 573 -41.59 -2.23 14.14
N LEU A 574 -42.57 -2.19 15.03
CA LEU A 574 -42.65 -3.05 16.20
C LEU A 574 -43.33 -4.37 15.82
N GLU A 575 -42.58 -5.45 15.90
CA GLU A 575 -43.09 -6.81 15.68
C GLU A 575 -43.40 -7.48 17.03
N ILE A 576 -44.55 -8.13 17.10
CA ILE A 576 -45.06 -8.75 18.32
C ILE A 576 -45.32 -10.22 18.10
N ASN A 577 -44.79 -11.06 18.97
CA ASN A 577 -45.12 -12.47 19.06
C ASN A 577 -46.46 -12.63 19.76
N VAL A 578 -47.53 -12.87 18.99
CA VAL A 578 -48.90 -12.96 19.52
C VAL A 578 -49.16 -14.22 20.33
N ASP A 579 -48.34 -15.25 20.16
CA ASP A 579 -48.39 -16.49 20.92
C ASP A 579 -47.67 -16.41 22.28
N HIS A 580 -46.90 -15.30 22.52
CA HIS A 580 -46.12 -15.17 23.73
C HIS A 580 -46.99 -14.83 24.96
N PRO A 581 -46.81 -15.46 26.14
CA PRO A 581 -47.61 -15.26 27.33
C PRO A 581 -47.76 -13.80 27.78
N VAL A 582 -46.71 -12.96 27.55
CA VAL A 582 -46.73 -11.55 27.89
C VAL A 582 -47.73 -10.77 27.02
N PHE A 583 -47.80 -11.07 25.71
CA PHE A 583 -48.79 -10.47 24.82
C PHE A 583 -50.22 -10.90 25.19
N LEU A 584 -50.45 -12.15 25.50
CA LEU A 584 -51.74 -12.63 25.95
C LEU A 584 -52.19 -11.95 27.28
N THR A 585 -51.22 -11.62 28.13
CA THR A 585 -51.46 -10.85 29.36
C THR A 585 -51.84 -9.40 29.04
N PHE A 586 -51.07 -8.79 28.11
CA PHE A 586 -51.38 -7.46 27.61
C PHE A 586 -52.80 -7.35 27.04
N GLU A 587 -53.18 -8.31 26.18
CA GLU A 587 -54.50 -8.30 25.53
C GLU A 587 -55.66 -8.38 26.55
N LYS A 588 -55.51 -9.22 27.59
CA LYS A 588 -56.45 -9.24 28.71
C LYS A 588 -56.50 -7.92 29.47
N THR A 589 -55.33 -7.33 29.72
CA THR A 589 -55.21 -6.07 30.46
C THR A 589 -55.79 -4.89 29.66
N ARG A 590 -55.64 -4.89 28.34
CA ARG A 590 -56.20 -3.87 27.44
C ARG A 590 -57.71 -3.74 27.58
N LEU A 591 -58.40 -4.86 27.76
CA LEU A 591 -59.84 -4.90 27.92
C LEU A 591 -60.32 -4.52 29.31
N THR A 592 -59.48 -4.66 30.34
CA THR A 592 -59.86 -4.43 31.75
C THR A 592 -59.27 -3.16 32.36
N ASP A 593 -58.03 -2.79 31.97
CA ASP A 593 -57.28 -1.63 32.46
C ASP A 593 -56.45 -1.01 31.32
N PRO A 594 -57.07 -0.13 30.50
CA PRO A 594 -56.37 0.50 29.37
C PRO A 594 -55.14 1.33 29.77
N GLU A 595 -55.11 1.92 30.95
CA GLU A 595 -53.97 2.73 31.41
C GLU A 595 -52.75 1.83 31.73
N LYS A 596 -52.99 0.67 32.36
CA LYS A 596 -51.94 -0.36 32.57
C LYS A 596 -51.49 -0.95 31.23
N ALA A 597 -52.38 -1.12 30.25
CA ALA A 597 -52.05 -1.57 28.92
C ALA A 597 -51.14 -0.62 28.12
N LYS A 598 -51.30 0.70 28.28
CA LYS A 598 -50.40 1.69 27.72
C LYS A 598 -48.97 1.53 28.25
N LYS A 599 -48.83 1.19 29.54
CA LYS A 599 -47.52 0.89 30.13
C LYS A 599 -46.88 -0.34 29.52
N PHE A 600 -47.64 -1.39 29.24
CA PHE A 600 -47.16 -2.59 28.51
C PHE A 600 -46.67 -2.19 27.12
N ALA A 601 -47.42 -1.40 26.37
CA ALA A 601 -47.00 -0.93 25.04
C ALA A 601 -45.65 -0.23 25.07
N GLN A 602 -45.43 0.67 26.04
CA GLN A 602 -44.16 1.36 26.20
C GLN A 602 -43.01 0.38 26.59
N VAL A 603 -43.29 -0.61 27.46
CA VAL A 603 -42.31 -1.62 27.83
C VAL A 603 -41.93 -2.49 26.60
N PHE A 604 -42.91 -2.91 25.78
CA PHE A 604 -42.63 -3.63 24.54
C PHE A 604 -41.69 -2.86 23.63
N TYR A 605 -41.94 -1.58 23.43
CA TYR A 605 -41.10 -0.72 22.60
C TYR A 605 -39.68 -0.57 23.17
N ASN A 606 -39.54 -0.28 24.44
CA ASN A 606 -38.24 -0.09 25.08
C ASN A 606 -37.42 -1.39 25.10
N GLN A 607 -38.07 -2.55 25.32
CA GLN A 607 -37.41 -3.86 25.22
C GLN A 607 -36.93 -4.13 23.80
N ALA A 608 -37.76 -3.85 22.81
CA ALA A 608 -37.42 -4.01 21.41
C ALA A 608 -36.26 -3.08 20.98
N GLN A 609 -36.17 -1.84 21.54
CA GLN A 609 -35.01 -0.96 21.35
C GLN A 609 -33.74 -1.57 21.95
N LEU A 610 -33.79 -2.06 23.19
CA LEU A 610 -32.63 -2.71 23.83
C LEU A 610 -32.13 -3.91 23.01
N ILE A 611 -33.05 -4.74 22.54
CA ILE A 611 -32.72 -5.90 21.68
C ILE A 611 -32.07 -5.44 20.37
N ALA A 612 -32.53 -4.34 19.79
CA ALA A 612 -31.93 -3.76 18.57
C ALA A 612 -30.61 -3.01 18.84
N GLY A 613 -30.14 -2.98 20.10
CA GLY A 613 -28.93 -2.24 20.48
C GLY A 613 -29.08 -0.72 20.32
N LEU A 614 -30.32 -0.21 20.37
CA LEU A 614 -30.61 1.20 20.33
C LEU A 614 -30.64 1.79 21.75
N PRO A 615 -30.21 3.04 21.94
CA PRO A 615 -30.26 3.66 23.26
C PRO A 615 -31.71 3.91 23.70
N ILE A 616 -31.97 3.74 24.99
CA ILE A 616 -33.22 4.22 25.63
C ILE A 616 -32.99 5.64 26.06
N ASP A 617 -33.94 6.54 25.72
CA ASP A 617 -33.83 7.99 26.01
C ASP A 617 -33.78 8.26 27.54
N ASP A 618 -34.59 7.54 28.33
CA ASP A 618 -34.60 7.63 29.80
C ASP A 618 -34.63 6.23 30.44
N PRO A 619 -33.45 5.65 30.78
CA PRO A 619 -33.35 4.34 31.44
C PRO A 619 -34.02 4.31 32.83
N THR A 620 -34.06 5.44 33.55
CA THR A 620 -34.70 5.53 34.88
C THR A 620 -36.19 5.40 34.75
N ALA A 621 -36.82 6.20 33.89
CA ALA A 621 -38.23 6.12 33.60
C ALA A 621 -38.65 4.73 33.10
N TYR A 622 -37.83 4.08 32.30
CA TYR A 622 -38.06 2.70 31.86
C TYR A 622 -38.05 1.71 33.04
N THR A 623 -37.13 1.84 33.97
CA THR A 623 -37.03 1.00 35.17
C THR A 623 -38.27 1.20 36.07
N ASP A 624 -38.69 2.44 36.31
CA ASP A 624 -39.89 2.76 37.10
C ASP A 624 -41.15 2.21 36.45
N LEU A 625 -41.22 2.29 35.11
CA LEU A 625 -42.31 1.74 34.32
C LEU A 625 -42.43 0.23 34.50
N LEU A 626 -41.30 -0.50 34.36
CA LEU A 626 -41.24 -1.96 34.60
C LEU A 626 -41.72 -2.32 36.03
N CYS A 627 -41.18 -1.64 37.04
CA CYS A 627 -41.57 -1.87 38.44
C CYS A 627 -43.07 -1.62 38.67
N SER A 628 -43.67 -0.66 37.99
CA SER A 628 -45.10 -0.36 38.10
C SER A 628 -46.02 -1.44 37.53
N LEU A 629 -45.51 -2.29 36.64
CA LEU A 629 -46.32 -3.43 36.10
C LEU A 629 -46.42 -4.60 37.06
N TRP A 630 -45.53 -4.70 38.04
CA TRP A 630 -45.53 -5.79 39.05
C TRP A 630 -46.41 -5.48 40.25
N GLN A 631 -46.92 -4.24 40.33
CA GLN A 631 -47.90 -3.80 41.31
C GLN A 631 -49.33 -3.96 40.75
#